data_2f3a2dfb7c0d92a868c4911a08336fbb
#
_entry.id   2f3a2dfb7c0d92a868c4911a08336fbb
#
_cell.length_a   1.000
_cell.length_b   1.000
_cell.length_c   1.000
_cell.angle_alpha   90.00
_cell.angle_beta   90.00
_cell.angle_gamma   90.00
#
_symmetry.space_group_name_H-M   'P 1'
#
loop_
_entity.id
_entity.type
_entity.pdbx_description
1 polymer ?
#
loop_
_entity_poly.entity_id
_entity_poly.type
_entity_poly.pdbx_seq_one_letter_code
_entity_poly.pdbx_strand_id
1 'polypeptide(L)'
;MDIFSLYFELGWQHILDLGGYDHILFVTALCGIYTLADWKKVLILVTAFTIGHSVALALSVLNIVRIDSGLIEFLIPLSIVITALGNILRGRNDSRSFKYAVAAFFGLIHGMGFSNYLRSLLGGEPDLVVPLLSFNLGLEFGQVIIVLVVLLLAQLAIKYFKVSKRDWNMFLSSAIFGIALIMCIERVGNLL
;
A
#
# COMPACT_ATOMS: atom_id res chain seq x y z
N MET A 1 -8.08 -25.03 10.69
CA MET A 1 -8.02 -24.06 9.57
C MET A 1 -6.98 -24.58 8.61
N ASP A 2 -7.25 -24.61 7.32
CA ASP A 2 -6.24 -25.01 6.35
C ASP A 2 -5.18 -23.90 6.16
N ILE A 3 -4.01 -24.25 5.63
CA ILE A 3 -2.89 -23.33 5.44
C ILE A 3 -3.31 -22.14 4.56
N PHE A 4 -4.08 -22.39 3.51
CA PHE A 4 -4.55 -21.35 2.61
C PHE A 4 -5.43 -20.33 3.35
N SER A 5 -6.45 -20.77 4.09
CA SER A 5 -7.35 -19.86 4.84
C SER A 5 -6.61 -19.04 5.88
N LEU A 6 -5.64 -19.64 6.59
CA LEU A 6 -4.84 -18.95 7.59
C LEU A 6 -4.06 -17.78 6.99
N TYR A 7 -3.27 -18.03 5.94
CA TYR A 7 -2.44 -16.98 5.33
C TYR A 7 -3.25 -15.99 4.51
N PHE A 8 -4.38 -16.38 3.91
CA PHE A 8 -5.30 -15.44 3.29
C PHE A 8 -5.87 -14.46 4.31
N GLU A 9 -6.28 -14.96 5.48
CA GLU A 9 -6.78 -14.12 6.57
C GLU A 9 -5.71 -13.16 7.07
N LEU A 10 -4.50 -13.62 7.31
CA LEU A 10 -3.36 -12.78 7.68
C LEU A 10 -3.09 -11.69 6.64
N GLY A 11 -3.23 -11.99 5.35
CA GLY A 11 -3.00 -11.03 4.28
C GLY A 11 -3.97 -9.86 4.28
N TRP A 12 -5.28 -10.13 4.35
CA TRP A 12 -6.25 -9.03 4.35
C TRP A 12 -6.29 -8.28 5.69
N GLN A 13 -6.05 -8.96 6.81
CA GLN A 13 -5.93 -8.31 8.12
C GLN A 13 -4.72 -7.38 8.15
N HIS A 14 -3.58 -7.78 7.58
CA HIS A 14 -2.39 -6.94 7.48
C HIS A 14 -2.65 -5.61 6.76
N ILE A 15 -3.37 -5.64 5.63
CA ILE A 15 -3.69 -4.44 4.86
C ILE A 15 -4.72 -3.54 5.56
N LEU A 16 -5.65 -4.12 6.30
CA LEU A 16 -6.72 -3.40 6.99
C LEU A 16 -6.39 -3.10 8.46
N ASP A 17 -5.16 -3.37 8.88
CA ASP A 17 -4.72 -3.12 10.26
C ASP A 17 -4.74 -1.63 10.58
N LEU A 18 -5.59 -1.24 11.52
CA LEU A 18 -5.66 0.14 12.02
C LEU A 18 -4.50 0.49 12.96
N GLY A 19 -3.78 -0.49 13.49
CA GLY A 19 -2.55 -0.30 14.27
C GLY A 19 -1.33 0.01 13.40
N GLY A 20 -1.34 -0.48 12.14
CA GLY A 20 -0.32 -0.24 11.12
C GLY A 20 -0.93 0.38 9.86
N TYR A 21 -1.56 1.54 9.98
CA TYR A 21 -2.39 2.18 8.95
C TYR A 21 -1.63 2.76 7.74
N ASP A 22 -0.32 2.55 7.64
CA ASP A 22 0.50 3.00 6.50
C ASP A 22 0.03 2.44 5.15
N HIS A 23 -0.36 1.17 5.10
CA HIS A 23 -0.93 0.57 3.88
C HIS A 23 -2.27 1.21 3.50
N ILE A 24 -3.14 1.47 4.47
CA ILE A 24 -4.42 2.15 4.24
C ILE A 24 -4.18 3.55 3.67
N LEU A 25 -3.24 4.30 4.26
CA LEU A 25 -2.86 5.63 3.77
C LEU A 25 -2.28 5.57 2.36
N PHE A 26 -1.38 4.60 2.10
CA PHE A 26 -0.75 4.47 0.80
C PHE A 26 -1.78 4.14 -0.30
N VAL A 27 -2.62 3.12 -0.09
CA VAL A 27 -3.68 2.76 -1.05
C VAL A 27 -4.67 3.91 -1.24
N THR A 28 -5.02 4.63 -0.17
CA THR A 28 -5.87 5.82 -0.24
C THR A 28 -5.22 6.93 -1.07
N ALA A 29 -3.89 7.16 -0.90
CA ALA A 29 -3.14 8.11 -1.71
C ALA A 29 -3.14 7.72 -3.19
N LEU A 30 -2.95 6.45 -3.52
CA LEU A 30 -3.06 5.95 -4.90
C LEU A 30 -4.43 6.23 -5.52
N CYS A 31 -5.51 6.20 -4.71
CA CYS A 31 -6.88 6.48 -5.17
C CYS A 31 -7.17 7.98 -5.35
N GLY A 32 -6.44 8.87 -4.68
CA GLY A 32 -6.78 10.29 -4.49
C GLY A 32 -7.13 11.07 -5.76
N ILE A 33 -6.46 10.77 -6.86
CA ILE A 33 -6.65 11.43 -8.18
C ILE A 33 -7.73 10.75 -9.04
N TYR A 34 -8.30 9.64 -8.61
CA TYR A 34 -9.22 8.83 -9.41
C TYR A 34 -10.66 8.96 -8.93
N THR A 35 -11.58 8.56 -9.79
CA THR A 35 -13.01 8.48 -9.53
C THR A 35 -13.50 7.08 -9.82
N LEU A 36 -14.76 6.76 -9.46
CA LEU A 36 -15.34 5.45 -9.70
C LEU A 36 -15.27 5.01 -11.18
N ALA A 37 -15.31 5.96 -12.13
CA ALA A 37 -15.13 5.66 -13.57
C ALA A 37 -13.72 5.12 -13.91
N ASP A 38 -12.74 5.36 -13.06
CA ASP A 38 -11.36 4.95 -13.26
C ASP A 38 -10.99 3.63 -12.53
N TRP A 39 -11.96 2.89 -11.98
CA TRP A 39 -11.75 1.73 -11.13
C TRP A 39 -10.74 0.70 -11.68
N LYS A 40 -10.79 0.42 -13.00
CA LYS A 40 -9.84 -0.51 -13.65
C LYS A 40 -8.40 -0.05 -13.54
N LYS A 41 -8.16 1.28 -13.65
CA LYS A 41 -6.80 1.84 -13.53
C LYS A 41 -6.28 1.72 -12.10
N VAL A 42 -7.17 1.92 -11.12
CA VAL A 42 -6.82 1.80 -9.70
C VAL A 42 -6.54 0.35 -9.35
N LEU A 43 -7.33 -0.61 -9.84
CA LEU A 43 -7.05 -2.02 -9.64
C LEU A 43 -5.67 -2.40 -10.19
N ILE A 44 -5.30 -1.97 -11.40
CA ILE A 44 -3.96 -2.23 -11.94
C ILE A 44 -2.86 -1.60 -11.07
N LEU A 45 -3.10 -0.42 -10.49
CA LEU A 45 -2.15 0.23 -9.58
C LEU A 45 -1.93 -0.60 -8.31
N VAL A 46 -3.00 -1.05 -7.66
CA VAL A 46 -2.88 -1.84 -6.43
C VAL A 46 -2.31 -3.22 -6.72
N THR A 47 -2.67 -3.86 -7.83
CA THR A 47 -2.04 -5.11 -8.27
C THR A 47 -0.54 -4.93 -8.54
N ALA A 48 -0.13 -3.82 -9.16
CA ALA A 48 1.30 -3.52 -9.36
C ALA A 48 2.04 -3.38 -8.01
N PHE A 49 1.42 -2.72 -7.02
CA PHE A 49 1.94 -2.68 -5.67
C PHE A 49 2.02 -4.08 -5.05
N THR A 50 0.97 -4.90 -5.14
CA THR A 50 0.95 -6.29 -4.64
C THR A 50 2.07 -7.12 -5.25
N ILE A 51 2.34 -6.98 -6.55
CA ILE A 51 3.45 -7.69 -7.21
C ILE A 51 4.79 -7.29 -6.57
N GLY A 52 5.05 -5.99 -6.40
CA GLY A 52 6.26 -5.51 -5.74
C GLY A 52 6.37 -6.04 -4.30
N HIS A 53 5.30 -5.95 -3.54
CA HIS A 53 5.20 -6.45 -2.17
C HIS A 53 5.50 -7.96 -2.08
N SER A 54 4.89 -8.75 -2.98
CA SER A 54 5.10 -10.20 -3.06
C SER A 54 6.54 -10.57 -3.35
N VAL A 55 7.19 -9.85 -4.30
CA VAL A 55 8.60 -10.05 -4.63
C VAL A 55 9.48 -9.75 -3.42
N ALA A 56 9.24 -8.66 -2.71
CA ALA A 56 9.99 -8.31 -1.51
C ALA A 56 9.85 -9.36 -0.40
N LEU A 57 8.61 -9.84 -0.15
CA LEU A 57 8.35 -10.92 0.81
C LEU A 57 9.10 -12.19 0.44
N ALA A 58 9.01 -12.62 -0.83
CA ALA A 58 9.69 -13.83 -1.29
C ALA A 58 11.22 -13.73 -1.13
N LEU A 59 11.82 -12.62 -1.57
CA LEU A 59 13.27 -12.37 -1.42
C LEU A 59 13.72 -12.37 0.04
N SER A 60 12.90 -11.82 0.93
CA SER A 60 13.22 -11.75 2.35
C SER A 60 13.03 -13.10 3.04
N VAL A 61 11.94 -13.83 2.78
CA VAL A 61 11.71 -15.17 3.36
C VAL A 61 12.81 -16.15 2.91
N LEU A 62 13.27 -16.07 1.66
CA LEU A 62 14.38 -16.86 1.13
C LEU A 62 15.76 -16.38 1.62
N ASN A 63 15.84 -15.37 2.49
CA ASN A 63 17.09 -14.79 2.99
C ASN A 63 18.03 -14.23 1.91
N ILE A 64 17.52 -13.89 0.72
CA ILE A 64 18.30 -13.31 -0.38
C ILE A 64 18.59 -11.83 -0.10
N VAL A 65 17.62 -11.11 0.48
CA VAL A 65 17.75 -9.69 0.81
C VAL A 65 17.43 -9.48 2.28
N ARG A 66 18.31 -8.75 2.97
CA ARG A 66 18.08 -8.26 4.33
C ARG A 66 18.39 -6.78 4.37
N ILE A 67 17.44 -5.99 4.80
CA ILE A 67 17.60 -4.53 4.96
C ILE A 67 17.31 -4.20 6.41
N ASP A 68 17.99 -3.18 6.89
CA ASP A 68 17.76 -2.67 8.24
C ASP A 68 16.30 -2.25 8.44
N SER A 69 15.69 -2.67 9.55
CA SER A 69 14.29 -2.42 9.82
C SER A 69 14.00 -0.93 10.04
N GLY A 70 14.90 -0.19 10.68
CA GLY A 70 14.74 1.24 10.90
C GLY A 70 14.67 2.01 9.57
N LEU A 71 15.54 1.63 8.62
CA LEU A 71 15.50 2.21 7.28
C LEU A 71 14.17 1.94 6.57
N ILE A 72 13.66 0.70 6.63
CA ILE A 72 12.39 0.34 5.99
C ILE A 72 11.22 1.08 6.66
N GLU A 73 11.19 1.13 7.98
CA GLU A 73 10.17 1.86 8.74
C GLU A 73 10.10 3.35 8.37
N PHE A 74 11.23 3.98 8.05
CA PHE A 74 11.27 5.35 7.53
C PHE A 74 10.85 5.44 6.06
N LEU A 75 11.28 4.50 5.19
CA LEU A 75 10.98 4.53 3.76
C LEU A 75 9.50 4.30 3.46
N ILE A 76 8.78 3.55 4.30
CA ILE A 76 7.34 3.33 4.16
C ILE A 76 6.58 4.67 4.17
N PRO A 77 6.57 5.47 5.24
CA PRO A 77 5.85 6.74 5.23
C PRO A 77 6.43 7.74 4.23
N LEU A 78 7.72 7.70 3.93
CA LEU A 78 8.32 8.54 2.88
C LEU A 78 7.69 8.25 1.52
N SER A 79 7.41 6.99 1.19
CA SER A 79 6.72 6.62 -0.05
C SER A 79 5.30 7.21 -0.13
N ILE A 80 4.60 7.27 1.02
CA ILE A 80 3.28 7.89 1.13
C ILE A 80 3.35 9.40 0.92
N VAL A 81 4.34 10.07 1.56
CA VAL A 81 4.62 11.51 1.36
C VAL A 81 4.86 11.82 -0.11
N ILE A 82 5.73 11.05 -0.79
CA ILE A 82 6.05 11.24 -2.20
C ILE A 82 4.81 11.07 -3.08
N THR A 83 3.99 10.04 -2.80
CA THR A 83 2.76 9.78 -3.55
C THR A 83 1.75 10.91 -3.38
N ALA A 84 1.50 11.33 -2.14
CA ALA A 84 0.57 12.40 -1.82
C ALA A 84 1.03 13.74 -2.41
N LEU A 85 2.31 14.07 -2.30
CA LEU A 85 2.90 15.27 -2.89
C LEU A 85 2.81 15.25 -4.42
N GLY A 86 3.07 14.10 -5.04
CA GLY A 86 2.88 13.91 -6.48
C GLY A 86 1.44 14.18 -6.93
N ASN A 87 0.44 13.73 -6.16
CA ASN A 87 -0.96 14.01 -6.42
C ASN A 87 -1.32 15.50 -6.30
N ILE A 88 -0.73 16.21 -5.33
CA ILE A 88 -0.94 17.64 -5.13
C ILE A 88 -0.33 18.44 -6.29
N LEU A 89 0.90 18.14 -6.68
CA LEU A 89 1.66 18.94 -7.63
C LEU A 89 1.33 18.62 -9.09
N ARG A 90 1.19 17.34 -9.45
CA ARG A 90 1.08 16.86 -10.83
C ARG A 90 -0.30 16.29 -11.16
N GLY A 91 -1.01 15.76 -10.15
CA GLY A 91 -2.32 15.15 -10.33
C GLY A 91 -2.27 13.99 -11.35
N ARG A 92 -3.05 14.11 -12.46
CA ARG A 92 -3.18 13.06 -13.50
C ARG A 92 -2.14 13.14 -14.62
N ASN A 93 -1.24 14.11 -14.61
CA ASN A 93 -0.38 14.44 -15.77
C ASN A 93 0.75 13.42 -16.04
N ASP A 94 1.10 12.59 -15.07
CA ASP A 94 2.12 11.55 -15.26
C ASP A 94 1.62 10.40 -16.15
N SER A 95 2.53 9.77 -16.90
CA SER A 95 2.20 8.60 -17.71
C SER A 95 1.72 7.43 -16.83
N ARG A 96 0.81 6.61 -17.35
CA ARG A 96 0.27 5.45 -16.63
C ARG A 96 1.36 4.45 -16.26
N SER A 97 2.25 4.15 -17.21
CA SER A 97 3.36 3.20 -17.00
C SER A 97 4.28 3.66 -15.87
N PHE A 98 4.55 4.96 -15.77
CA PHE A 98 5.34 5.51 -14.67
C PHE A 98 4.66 5.30 -13.31
N LYS A 99 3.35 5.58 -13.22
CA LYS A 99 2.60 5.38 -11.97
C LYS A 99 2.58 3.91 -11.52
N TYR A 100 2.43 2.98 -12.47
CA TYR A 100 2.48 1.54 -12.16
C TYR A 100 3.86 1.09 -11.69
N ALA A 101 4.93 1.58 -12.35
CA ALA A 101 6.31 1.28 -11.94
C ALA A 101 6.63 1.84 -10.54
N VAL A 102 6.17 3.06 -10.23
CA VAL A 102 6.32 3.66 -8.90
C VAL A 102 5.54 2.89 -7.85
N ALA A 103 4.30 2.47 -8.16
CA ALA A 103 3.50 1.66 -7.24
C ALA A 103 4.18 0.31 -6.94
N ALA A 104 4.71 -0.39 -7.96
CA ALA A 104 5.45 -1.62 -7.78
C ALA A 104 6.74 -1.42 -6.95
N PHE A 105 7.48 -0.34 -7.21
CA PHE A 105 8.68 -0.01 -6.44
C PHE A 105 8.35 0.27 -4.96
N PHE A 106 7.29 1.02 -4.69
CA PHE A 106 6.86 1.24 -3.30
C PHE A 106 6.31 -0.04 -2.66
N GLY A 107 5.70 -0.92 -3.45
CA GLY A 107 5.34 -2.26 -3.01
C GLY A 107 6.54 -3.04 -2.48
N LEU A 108 7.70 -2.99 -3.16
CA LEU A 108 8.93 -3.61 -2.66
C LEU A 108 9.31 -3.10 -1.27
N ILE A 109 9.24 -1.78 -1.05
CA ILE A 109 9.56 -1.16 0.24
C ILE A 109 8.61 -1.65 1.34
N HIS A 110 7.29 -1.59 1.09
CA HIS A 110 6.28 -2.02 2.06
C HIS A 110 6.37 -3.52 2.38
N GLY A 111 6.64 -4.36 1.37
CA GLY A 111 6.79 -5.81 1.57
C GLY A 111 7.97 -6.17 2.47
N MET A 112 9.06 -5.39 2.44
CA MET A 112 10.19 -5.59 3.35
C MET A 112 9.82 -5.29 4.81
N GLY A 113 8.88 -4.36 5.08
CA GLY A 113 8.45 -4.03 6.44
C GLY A 113 7.78 -5.19 7.18
N PHE A 114 7.03 -6.02 6.47
CA PHE A 114 6.34 -7.17 7.06
C PHE A 114 7.16 -8.47 7.03
N SER A 115 8.27 -8.45 6.32
CA SER A 115 9.05 -9.65 6.00
C SER A 115 9.59 -10.40 7.22
N ASN A 116 10.03 -9.70 8.27
CA ASN A 116 10.57 -10.32 9.48
C ASN A 116 9.48 -11.09 10.23
N TYR A 117 8.27 -10.52 10.33
CA TYR A 117 7.14 -11.17 10.96
C TYR A 117 6.71 -12.43 10.18
N LEU A 118 6.53 -12.30 8.87
CA LEU A 118 6.14 -13.43 8.03
C LEU A 118 7.20 -14.54 8.03
N ARG A 119 8.47 -14.18 8.05
CA ARG A 119 9.57 -15.17 8.17
C ARG A 119 9.49 -15.95 9.49
N SER A 120 9.16 -15.30 10.60
CA SER A 120 9.02 -15.98 11.89
C SER A 120 7.85 -16.98 11.89
N LEU A 121 6.78 -16.67 11.16
CA LEU A 121 5.64 -17.60 10.98
C LEU A 121 5.98 -18.76 10.05
N LEU A 122 6.73 -18.51 8.98
CA LEU A 122 7.07 -19.49 7.95
C LEU A 122 8.30 -20.34 8.27
N GLY A 123 9.02 -20.03 9.34
CA GLY A 123 10.33 -20.64 9.65
C GLY A 123 10.33 -22.16 9.88
N GLY A 124 9.18 -22.81 9.89
CA GLY A 124 9.03 -24.26 10.01
C GLY A 124 8.27 -24.91 8.86
N GLU A 125 7.78 -24.12 7.89
CA GLU A 125 6.97 -24.63 6.79
C GLU A 125 7.86 -25.23 5.68
N PRO A 126 7.60 -26.47 5.26
CA PRO A 126 8.37 -27.14 4.21
C PRO A 126 8.06 -26.58 2.81
N ASP A 127 6.89 -25.96 2.61
CA ASP A 127 6.45 -25.36 1.36
C ASP A 127 6.07 -23.89 1.60
N LEU A 128 6.74 -22.98 0.91
CA LEU A 128 6.50 -21.54 1.01
C LEU A 128 5.54 -21.01 -0.05
N VAL A 129 5.23 -21.78 -1.07
CA VAL A 129 4.44 -21.30 -2.22
C VAL A 129 2.99 -21.04 -1.82
N VAL A 130 2.35 -22.02 -1.17
CA VAL A 130 0.94 -21.87 -0.75
C VAL A 130 0.75 -20.75 0.27
N PRO A 131 1.55 -20.64 1.35
CA PRO A 131 1.48 -19.51 2.29
C PRO A 131 1.67 -18.14 1.63
N LEU A 132 2.71 -17.97 0.81
CA LEU A 132 3.00 -16.69 0.16
C LEU A 132 1.90 -16.30 -0.84
N LEU A 133 1.41 -17.26 -1.64
CA LEU A 133 0.35 -17.01 -2.60
C LEU A 133 -0.95 -16.61 -1.90
N SER A 134 -1.38 -17.37 -0.88
CA SER A 134 -2.61 -17.09 -0.13
C SER A 134 -2.54 -15.77 0.61
N PHE A 135 -1.39 -15.46 1.24
CA PHE A 135 -1.16 -14.17 1.87
C PHE A 135 -1.34 -13.00 0.87
N ASN A 136 -0.71 -13.09 -0.30
CA ASN A 136 -0.80 -12.04 -1.32
C ASN A 136 -2.20 -11.92 -1.94
N LEU A 137 -2.95 -13.00 -2.07
CA LEU A 137 -4.36 -12.96 -2.47
C LEU A 137 -5.23 -12.28 -1.40
N GLY A 138 -4.98 -12.55 -0.12
CA GLY A 138 -5.64 -11.86 1.00
C GLY A 138 -5.30 -10.37 1.02
N LEU A 139 -4.05 -10.02 0.79
CA LEU A 139 -3.57 -8.64 0.69
C LEU A 139 -4.29 -7.90 -0.46
N GLU A 140 -4.35 -8.47 -1.66
CA GLU A 140 -5.09 -7.92 -2.80
C GLU A 140 -6.57 -7.72 -2.47
N PHE A 141 -7.20 -8.70 -1.82
CA PHE A 141 -8.59 -8.60 -1.37
C PHE A 141 -8.81 -7.42 -0.42
N GLY A 142 -7.95 -7.26 0.59
CA GLY A 142 -8.01 -6.11 1.52
C GLY A 142 -7.83 -4.77 0.82
N GLN A 143 -6.93 -4.69 -0.17
CA GLN A 143 -6.74 -3.48 -0.98
C GLN A 143 -7.99 -3.13 -1.81
N VAL A 144 -8.65 -4.14 -2.40
CA VAL A 144 -9.89 -3.92 -3.16
C VAL A 144 -10.98 -3.31 -2.27
N ILE A 145 -11.05 -3.72 -0.99
CA ILE A 145 -11.99 -3.12 -0.03
C ILE A 145 -11.66 -1.63 0.18
N ILE A 146 -10.40 -1.28 0.42
CA ILE A 146 -9.99 0.14 0.60
C ILE A 146 -10.32 0.95 -0.67
N VAL A 147 -9.94 0.43 -1.85
CA VAL A 147 -10.22 1.07 -3.14
C VAL A 147 -11.71 1.33 -3.31
N LEU A 148 -12.56 0.34 -3.04
CA LEU A 148 -14.01 0.47 -3.16
C LEU A 148 -14.54 1.57 -2.24
N VAL A 149 -14.14 1.57 -0.97
CA VAL A 149 -14.55 2.57 0.01
C VAL A 149 -14.13 3.98 -0.44
N VAL A 150 -12.86 4.17 -0.82
CA VAL A 150 -12.34 5.49 -1.21
C VAL A 150 -13.01 6.00 -2.48
N LEU A 151 -13.21 5.15 -3.50
CA LEU A 151 -13.87 5.56 -4.75
C LEU A 151 -15.36 5.84 -4.54
N LEU A 152 -16.05 5.13 -3.64
CA LEU A 152 -17.42 5.44 -3.27
C LEU A 152 -17.53 6.77 -2.52
N LEU A 153 -16.62 7.05 -1.59
CA LEU A 153 -16.54 8.34 -0.90
C LEU A 153 -16.27 9.49 -1.89
N ALA A 154 -15.34 9.29 -2.83
CA ALA A 154 -15.07 10.25 -3.89
C ALA A 154 -16.34 10.52 -4.75
N GLN A 155 -17.06 9.46 -5.13
CA GLN A 155 -18.29 9.57 -5.89
C GLN A 155 -19.39 10.32 -5.11
N LEU A 156 -19.50 10.03 -3.82
CA LEU A 156 -20.43 10.71 -2.92
C LEU A 156 -20.11 12.21 -2.84
N ALA A 157 -18.85 12.56 -2.56
CA ALA A 157 -18.39 13.94 -2.46
C ALA A 157 -18.65 14.72 -3.75
N ILE A 158 -18.31 14.14 -4.90
CA ILE A 158 -18.42 14.81 -6.20
C ILE A 158 -19.89 14.93 -6.64
N LYS A 159 -20.68 13.87 -6.49
CA LYS A 159 -22.05 13.83 -7.02
C LYS A 159 -23.05 14.55 -6.12
N TYR A 160 -22.99 14.31 -4.81
CA TYR A 160 -23.98 14.85 -3.87
C TYR A 160 -23.55 16.18 -3.26
N PHE A 161 -22.30 16.31 -2.83
CA PHE A 161 -21.78 17.54 -2.22
C PHE A 161 -21.21 18.53 -3.25
N LYS A 162 -21.24 18.17 -4.57
CA LYS A 162 -20.77 19.04 -5.67
C LYS A 162 -19.30 19.46 -5.54
N VAL A 163 -18.50 18.72 -4.79
CA VAL A 163 -17.06 18.97 -4.66
C VAL A 163 -16.38 18.74 -6.01
N SER A 164 -15.48 19.63 -6.42
CA SER A 164 -14.71 19.41 -7.65
C SER A 164 -13.73 18.26 -7.48
N LYS A 165 -13.40 17.57 -8.58
CA LYS A 165 -12.37 16.49 -8.55
C LYS A 165 -11.02 16.99 -8.04
N ARG A 166 -10.70 18.25 -8.34
CA ARG A 166 -9.46 18.90 -7.87
C ARG A 166 -9.50 19.09 -6.36
N ASP A 167 -10.58 19.64 -5.83
CA ASP A 167 -10.70 19.91 -4.39
C ASP A 167 -10.74 18.62 -3.60
N TRP A 168 -11.41 17.56 -4.10
CA TRP A 168 -11.36 16.23 -3.52
C TRP A 168 -9.92 15.71 -3.42
N ASN A 169 -9.18 15.75 -4.55
CA ASN A 169 -7.77 15.31 -4.57
C ASN A 169 -6.91 16.15 -3.61
N MET A 170 -7.06 17.47 -3.64
CA MET A 170 -6.30 18.37 -2.76
C MET A 170 -6.58 18.08 -1.29
N PHE A 171 -7.84 17.96 -0.91
CA PHE A 171 -8.23 17.65 0.47
C PHE A 171 -7.64 16.30 0.93
N LEU A 172 -7.89 15.23 0.17
CA LEU A 172 -7.47 13.89 0.55
C LEU A 172 -5.94 13.76 0.58
N SER A 173 -5.28 14.24 -0.48
CA SER A 173 -3.82 14.12 -0.58
C SER A 173 -3.09 15.01 0.44
N SER A 174 -3.62 16.20 0.79
CA SER A 174 -3.03 17.06 1.83
C SER A 174 -3.19 16.43 3.23
N ALA A 175 -4.34 15.82 3.52
CA ALA A 175 -4.55 15.12 4.79
C ALA A 175 -3.57 13.95 4.94
N ILE A 176 -3.45 13.11 3.90
CA ILE A 176 -2.51 11.98 3.89
C ILE A 176 -1.06 12.46 3.98
N PHE A 177 -0.70 13.52 3.25
CA PHE A 177 0.63 14.12 3.30
C PHE A 177 0.99 14.54 4.73
N GLY A 178 0.09 15.23 5.43
CA GLY A 178 0.32 15.68 6.80
C GLY A 178 0.54 14.52 7.77
N ILE A 179 -0.31 13.48 7.70
CA ILE A 179 -0.17 12.29 8.55
C ILE A 179 1.15 11.57 8.26
N ALA A 180 1.44 11.29 6.99
CA ALA A 180 2.65 10.57 6.59
C ALA A 180 3.93 11.36 6.90
N LEU A 181 3.90 12.70 6.84
CA LEU A 181 5.02 13.55 7.22
C LEU A 181 5.33 13.43 8.72
N ILE A 182 4.30 13.41 9.58
CA ILE A 182 4.47 13.17 11.02
C ILE A 182 5.11 11.79 11.23
N MET A 183 4.60 10.74 10.58
CA MET A 183 5.18 9.40 10.66
C MET A 183 6.67 9.37 10.24
N CYS A 184 7.04 10.10 9.19
CA CYS A 184 8.45 10.23 8.79
C CYS A 184 9.30 10.86 9.87
N ILE A 185 8.84 11.96 10.48
CA ILE A 185 9.57 12.68 11.53
C ILE A 185 9.77 11.77 12.75
N GLU A 186 8.74 11.04 13.17
CA GLU A 186 8.81 10.12 14.31
C GLU A 186 9.82 8.98 14.06
N ARG A 187 9.91 8.49 12.81
CA ARG A 187 10.78 7.36 12.46
C ARG A 187 12.22 7.77 12.09
N VAL A 188 12.49 9.06 11.86
CA VAL A 188 13.87 9.56 11.64
C VAL A 188 14.76 9.26 12.84
N GLY A 189 14.25 9.32 14.07
CA GLY A 189 15.00 8.99 15.28
C GLY A 189 15.52 7.55 15.33
N ASN A 190 14.91 6.63 14.59
CA ASN A 190 15.33 5.23 14.51
C ASN A 190 16.48 5.00 13.49
N LEU A 191 16.85 6.03 12.72
CA LEU A 191 17.95 6.00 11.75
C LEU A 191 19.28 6.49 12.32
N LEU A 192 19.24 7.19 13.47
CA LEU A 192 20.38 7.80 14.15
C LEU A 192 20.83 6.94 15.33
#